data_5710e0fe6681a4072ed4b0bc36429c52
#
_entry.id   5710e0fe6681a4072ed4b0bc36429c52
#
_cell.length_a   1.000
_cell.length_b   1.000
_cell.length_c   1.000
_cell.angle_alpha   90.00
_cell.angle_beta   90.00
_cell.angle_gamma   90.00
#
_symmetry.space_group_name_H-M   'P 1'
#
loop_
_entity.id
_entity.type
_entity.pdbx_description
1 polymer ?
#
loop_
_entity_poly.entity_id
_entity_poly.type
_entity_poly.pdbx_seq_one_letter_code
_entity_poly.pdbx_strand_id
1 'polypeptide(L)'
;MYYLDFGDEKVIGASPEMLVRVEKRRVTTVPIAGTRPRGKTPAEDELFAQDLLNDAKERAEHTMLVDLARNDLGRVCRFGSVEVSEFMTIEKFSHVQHIVSTVNGMLKDNLDCYDAFRSCFPAGTGSGAPKIRAMQIIDEQESLPRGLYAGAVGYIGFDRNLDFAIAIRTVIVRNGTACVQVGAGIVADSVQQNEWTETENKASAMIKAIERSGACS
;
A
#
# COMPACT_ATOMS: atom_id res chain seq x y z
N MET A 1 -12.86 1.65 -0.62
CA MET A 1 -13.39 0.55 -1.46
C MET A 1 -13.75 1.10 -2.83
N TYR A 2 -13.61 0.31 -3.88
CA TYR A 2 -13.95 0.67 -5.24
C TYR A 2 -14.57 -0.52 -5.98
N TYR A 3 -15.41 -0.20 -6.93
CA TYR A 3 -16.00 -1.12 -7.90
C TYR A 3 -15.94 -0.46 -9.27
N LEU A 4 -15.22 -1.08 -10.19
CA LEU A 4 -15.09 -0.61 -11.57
C LEU A 4 -15.62 -1.70 -12.51
N ASP A 5 -16.53 -1.33 -13.37
CA ASP A 5 -17.14 -2.22 -14.35
C ASP A 5 -16.67 -1.80 -15.76
N PHE A 6 -15.89 -2.67 -16.38
CA PHE A 6 -15.40 -2.50 -17.75
C PHE A 6 -16.12 -3.43 -18.76
N GLY A 7 -17.32 -3.91 -18.41
CA GLY A 7 -18.07 -4.87 -19.18
C GLY A 7 -17.63 -6.30 -18.89
N ASP A 8 -16.69 -6.82 -19.68
CA ASP A 8 -16.19 -8.19 -19.53
C ASP A 8 -15.27 -8.39 -18.32
N GLU A 9 -14.77 -7.31 -17.75
CA GLU A 9 -13.91 -7.31 -16.57
C GLU A 9 -14.47 -6.40 -15.47
N LYS A 10 -14.48 -6.88 -14.26
CA LYS A 10 -14.84 -6.10 -13.07
C LYS A 10 -13.69 -6.10 -12.08
N VAL A 11 -13.41 -4.93 -11.51
CA VAL A 11 -12.36 -4.72 -10.51
C VAL A 11 -13.01 -4.28 -9.21
N ILE A 12 -12.83 -5.08 -8.16
CA ILE A 12 -13.47 -4.89 -6.86
C ILE A 12 -12.39 -4.87 -5.80
N GLY A 13 -12.23 -3.75 -5.08
CA GLY A 13 -11.15 -3.63 -4.13
C GLY A 13 -11.48 -2.88 -2.85
N ALA A 14 -10.72 -3.19 -1.81
CA ALA A 14 -10.75 -2.53 -0.51
C ALA A 14 -9.32 -2.23 -0.04
N SER A 15 -8.57 -1.46 -0.87
CA SER A 15 -7.20 -1.10 -0.53
C SER A 15 -7.13 -0.27 0.75
N PRO A 16 -6.26 -0.64 1.70
CA PRO A 16 -6.05 0.13 2.91
C PRO A 16 -5.00 1.23 2.74
N GLU A 17 -4.23 1.22 1.63
CA GLU A 17 -3.01 2.01 1.52
C GLU A 17 -3.11 3.06 0.41
N MET A 18 -2.85 4.31 0.78
CA MET A 18 -2.71 5.43 -0.15
C MET A 18 -1.38 5.33 -0.88
N LEU A 19 -1.40 5.42 -2.23
CA LEU A 19 -0.20 5.61 -3.01
C LEU A 19 0.28 7.07 -2.94
N VAL A 20 -0.59 7.98 -3.37
CA VAL A 20 -0.31 9.42 -3.37
C VAL A 20 -1.60 10.22 -3.49
N ARG A 21 -1.65 11.31 -2.76
CA ARG A 21 -2.68 12.35 -2.87
C ARG A 21 -2.03 13.69 -3.22
N VAL A 22 -2.66 14.43 -4.12
CA VAL A 22 -2.31 15.84 -4.38
C VAL A 22 -3.54 16.68 -4.16
N GLU A 23 -3.45 17.61 -3.24
CA GLU A 23 -4.51 18.56 -2.94
C GLU A 23 -3.91 19.97 -2.86
N LYS A 24 -4.41 20.88 -3.70
CA LYS A 24 -3.91 22.27 -3.77
C LYS A 24 -2.38 22.35 -3.80
N ARG A 25 -1.73 21.50 -4.61
CA ARG A 25 -0.29 21.34 -4.78
C ARG A 25 0.47 20.70 -3.59
N ARG A 26 -0.20 20.38 -2.49
CA ARG A 26 0.37 19.55 -1.43
C ARG A 26 0.32 18.11 -1.87
N VAL A 27 1.48 17.47 -1.88
CA VAL A 27 1.63 16.03 -2.14
C VAL A 27 1.71 15.32 -0.81
N THR A 28 0.93 14.28 -0.64
CA THR A 28 0.92 13.45 0.57
C THR A 28 1.05 11.98 0.18
N THR A 29 1.86 11.24 0.90
CA THR A 29 1.91 9.78 0.87
C THR A 29 1.93 9.25 2.30
N VAL A 30 1.34 8.07 2.49
CA VAL A 30 1.14 7.48 3.83
C VAL A 30 1.67 6.05 3.82
N PRO A 31 3.00 5.86 4.01
CA PRO A 31 3.57 4.53 4.14
C PRO A 31 3.01 3.81 5.38
N ILE A 32 2.62 2.57 5.17
CA ILE A 32 2.08 1.68 6.19
C ILE A 32 2.94 0.42 6.23
N ALA A 33 3.39 0.03 7.41
CA ALA A 33 4.11 -1.22 7.63
C ALA A 33 3.79 -1.81 9.01
N GLY A 34 4.13 -3.06 9.18
CA GLY A 34 3.86 -3.79 10.41
C GLY A 34 2.37 -4.05 10.65
N THR A 35 2.08 -5.17 11.25
CA THR A 35 0.69 -5.56 11.53
C THR A 35 0.61 -6.31 12.84
N ARG A 36 -0.35 -5.93 13.69
CA ARG A 36 -0.77 -6.71 14.84
C ARG A 36 -2.30 -6.82 14.83
N PRO A 37 -2.88 -7.91 15.35
CA PRO A 37 -4.33 -8.02 15.50
C PRO A 37 -4.86 -6.97 16.48
N ARG A 38 -6.16 -6.75 16.45
CA ARG A 38 -6.87 -6.00 17.49
C ARG A 38 -6.99 -6.85 18.76
N GLY A 39 -6.83 -6.23 19.90
CA GLY A 39 -7.08 -6.86 21.20
C GLY A 39 -8.57 -7.04 21.46
N LYS A 40 -8.91 -7.99 22.33
CA LYS A 40 -10.29 -8.19 22.79
C LYS A 40 -10.70 -7.16 23.83
N THR A 41 -9.73 -6.53 24.47
CA THR A 41 -9.90 -5.45 25.44
C THR A 41 -9.03 -4.25 25.09
N PRO A 42 -9.35 -3.03 25.57
CA PRO A 42 -8.50 -1.86 25.35
C PRO A 42 -7.06 -2.04 25.85
N ALA A 43 -6.87 -2.76 26.96
CA ALA A 43 -5.56 -3.03 27.53
C ALA A 43 -4.74 -3.99 26.63
N GLU A 44 -5.36 -5.03 26.09
CA GLU A 44 -4.72 -5.95 25.14
C GLU A 44 -4.39 -5.26 23.83
N ASP A 45 -5.27 -4.39 23.34
CA ASP A 45 -5.04 -3.54 22.16
C ASP A 45 -3.79 -2.67 22.31
N GLU A 46 -3.61 -2.09 23.49
CA GLU A 46 -2.45 -1.25 23.79
C GLU A 46 -1.16 -2.08 23.92
N LEU A 47 -1.22 -3.27 24.50
CA LEU A 47 -0.09 -4.19 24.56
C LEU A 47 0.39 -4.58 23.14
N PHE A 48 -0.51 -4.89 22.23
CA PHE A 48 -0.17 -5.19 20.85
C PHE A 48 0.39 -3.98 20.10
N ALA A 49 -0.11 -2.77 20.38
CA ALA A 49 0.43 -1.54 19.82
C ALA A 49 1.88 -1.30 20.27
N GLN A 50 2.15 -1.48 21.56
CA GLN A 50 3.50 -1.33 22.12
C GLN A 50 4.46 -2.43 21.62
N ASP A 51 3.99 -3.68 21.53
CA ASP A 51 4.77 -4.77 20.94
C ASP A 51 5.18 -4.43 19.51
N LEU A 52 4.24 -3.94 18.69
CA LEU A 52 4.52 -3.52 17.32
C LEU A 52 5.54 -2.37 17.24
N LEU A 53 5.40 -1.35 18.08
CA LEU A 53 6.33 -0.21 18.13
C LEU A 53 7.72 -0.59 18.66
N ASN A 54 7.84 -1.65 19.42
CA ASN A 54 9.11 -2.13 19.97
C ASN A 54 9.79 -3.18 19.07
N ASP A 55 9.11 -3.69 18.06
CA ASP A 55 9.65 -4.66 17.12
C ASP A 55 10.70 -4.00 16.22
N ALA A 56 11.96 -4.40 16.36
CA ALA A 56 13.09 -3.80 15.66
C ALA A 56 13.01 -4.04 14.14
N LYS A 57 12.50 -5.21 13.69
CA LYS A 57 12.34 -5.53 12.27
C LYS A 57 11.28 -4.64 11.64
N GLU A 58 10.09 -4.57 12.26
CA GLU A 58 8.96 -3.78 11.76
C GLU A 58 9.32 -2.27 11.68
N ARG A 59 10.02 -1.76 12.68
CA ARG A 59 10.53 -0.37 12.71
C ARG A 59 11.54 -0.11 11.59
N ALA A 60 12.47 -1.04 11.35
CA ALA A 60 13.47 -0.90 10.30
C ALA A 60 12.82 -0.91 8.91
N GLU A 61 11.88 -1.81 8.66
CA GLU A 61 11.10 -1.87 7.43
C GLU A 61 10.28 -0.60 7.23
N HIS A 62 9.59 -0.14 8.26
CA HIS A 62 8.81 1.10 8.20
C HIS A 62 9.69 2.32 7.92
N THR A 63 10.84 2.44 8.56
CA THR A 63 11.80 3.53 8.30
C THR A 63 12.28 3.51 6.86
N MET A 64 12.56 2.34 6.30
CA MET A 64 12.94 2.18 4.88
C MET A 64 11.82 2.68 3.95
N LEU A 65 10.57 2.38 4.22
CA LEU A 65 9.43 2.85 3.42
C LEU A 65 9.22 4.36 3.55
N VAL A 66 9.41 4.93 4.74
CA VAL A 66 9.36 6.39 4.94
C VAL A 66 10.49 7.10 4.17
N ASP A 67 11.70 6.57 4.19
CA ASP A 67 12.81 7.14 3.43
C ASP A 67 12.59 7.03 1.93
N LEU A 68 12.01 5.93 1.45
CA LEU A 68 11.62 5.80 0.06
C LEU A 68 10.55 6.82 -0.34
N ALA A 69 9.54 7.02 0.50
CA ALA A 69 8.50 8.04 0.30
C ALA A 69 9.09 9.46 0.27
N ARG A 70 10.00 9.78 1.18
CA ARG A 70 10.72 11.07 1.18
C ARG A 70 11.54 11.27 -0.10
N ASN A 71 12.18 10.23 -0.60
CA ASN A 71 12.94 10.26 -1.86
C ASN A 71 12.00 10.50 -3.05
N ASP A 72 10.87 9.78 -3.12
CA ASP A 72 9.89 9.94 -4.19
C ASP A 72 9.34 11.38 -4.24
N LEU A 73 8.94 11.93 -3.08
CA LEU A 73 8.47 13.32 -2.99
C LEU A 73 9.58 14.33 -3.27
N GLY A 74 10.82 14.05 -2.83
CA GLY A 74 11.96 14.96 -3.04
C GLY A 74 12.29 15.25 -4.51
N ARG A 75 11.92 14.33 -5.41
CA ARG A 75 12.10 14.50 -6.86
C ARG A 75 11.19 15.59 -7.44
N VAL A 76 9.98 15.73 -6.93
CA VAL A 76 8.93 16.60 -7.49
C VAL A 76 8.53 17.76 -6.59
N CYS A 77 8.86 17.73 -5.31
CA CYS A 77 8.54 18.78 -4.37
C CYS A 77 9.65 19.84 -4.29
N ARG A 78 9.29 21.05 -3.85
CA ARG A 78 10.20 22.16 -3.61
C ARG A 78 11.25 21.74 -2.58
N PHE A 79 12.48 22.20 -2.77
CA PHE A 79 13.55 21.97 -1.80
C PHE A 79 13.14 22.48 -0.40
N GLY A 80 13.40 21.67 0.63
CA GLY A 80 13.06 22.01 2.01
C GLY A 80 11.58 21.88 2.38
N SER A 81 10.70 21.49 1.45
CA SER A 81 9.26 21.33 1.73
C SER A 81 8.85 19.89 2.10
N VAL A 82 9.73 18.92 1.91
CA VAL A 82 9.44 17.51 2.25
C VAL A 82 9.63 17.34 3.75
N GLU A 83 8.56 16.94 4.42
CA GLU A 83 8.52 16.74 5.87
C GLU A 83 7.81 15.42 6.20
N VAL A 84 8.19 14.80 7.31
CA VAL A 84 7.46 13.71 7.94
C VAL A 84 6.64 14.34 9.07
N SER A 85 5.38 14.62 8.81
CA SER A 85 4.50 15.31 9.78
C SER A 85 4.03 14.40 10.92
N GLU A 86 3.94 13.10 10.63
CA GLU A 86 3.65 12.05 11.61
C GLU A 86 4.61 10.90 11.36
N PHE A 87 5.25 10.40 12.40
CA PHE A 87 6.23 9.33 12.30
C PHE A 87 5.95 8.20 13.29
N MET A 88 5.76 6.99 12.76
CA MET A 88 5.52 5.77 13.53
C MET A 88 4.34 5.88 14.52
N THR A 89 3.21 6.39 14.05
CA THR A 89 1.96 6.38 14.82
C THR A 89 1.24 5.04 14.63
N ILE A 90 0.47 4.62 15.65
CA ILE A 90 -0.39 3.43 15.53
C ILE A 90 -1.77 3.85 15.03
N GLU A 91 -2.16 3.32 13.89
CA GLU A 91 -3.54 3.40 13.40
C GLU A 91 -4.28 2.10 13.62
N LYS A 92 -5.47 2.21 14.23
CA LYS A 92 -6.33 1.08 14.60
C LYS A 92 -7.47 0.94 13.58
N PHE A 93 -7.48 -0.20 12.88
CA PHE A 93 -8.55 -0.58 11.96
C PHE A 93 -9.50 -1.57 12.62
N SER A 94 -10.49 -2.06 11.89
CA SER A 94 -11.50 -2.97 12.46
C SER A 94 -10.93 -4.30 13.01
N HIS A 95 -9.91 -4.86 12.35
CA HIS A 95 -9.37 -6.18 12.67
C HIS A 95 -7.87 -6.18 12.98
N VAL A 96 -7.17 -5.13 12.59
CA VAL A 96 -5.73 -5.00 12.72
C VAL A 96 -5.33 -3.58 13.13
N GLN A 97 -4.09 -3.42 13.54
CA GLN A 97 -3.44 -2.13 13.76
C GLN A 97 -2.08 -2.12 13.08
N HIS A 98 -1.67 -0.97 12.56
CA HIS A 98 -0.46 -0.77 11.78
C HIS A 98 0.38 0.39 12.29
N ILE A 99 1.68 0.36 11.97
CA ILE A 99 2.54 1.54 12.04
C ILE A 99 2.29 2.38 10.79
N VAL A 100 2.01 3.64 10.97
CA VAL A 100 1.71 4.60 9.90
C VAL A 100 2.58 5.84 10.06
N SER A 101 3.02 6.38 8.94
CA SER A 101 3.68 7.70 8.89
C SER A 101 3.09 8.52 7.76
N THR A 102 3.14 9.84 7.92
CA THR A 102 2.66 10.79 6.91
C THR A 102 3.83 11.61 6.38
N VAL A 103 4.06 11.52 5.08
CA VAL A 103 5.09 12.32 4.39
C VAL A 103 4.40 13.31 3.47
N ASN A 104 4.74 14.59 3.62
CA ASN A 104 4.18 15.69 2.84
C ASN A 104 5.25 16.45 2.08
N GLY A 105 4.84 17.14 1.01
CA GLY A 105 5.67 18.08 0.30
C GLY A 105 4.85 19.04 -0.57
N MET A 106 5.45 20.13 -1.01
CA MET A 106 4.81 21.07 -1.93
C MET A 106 5.40 20.93 -3.33
N LEU A 107 4.55 20.64 -4.33
CA LEU A 107 4.97 20.52 -5.73
C LEU A 107 5.76 21.76 -6.20
N LYS A 108 6.81 21.53 -7.00
CA LYS A 108 7.53 22.58 -7.74
C LYS A 108 6.57 23.27 -8.71
N ASP A 109 6.77 24.58 -8.96
CA ASP A 109 5.83 25.38 -9.74
C ASP A 109 5.64 24.90 -11.19
N ASN A 110 6.68 24.32 -11.76
CA ASN A 110 6.70 23.77 -13.12
C ASN A 110 6.22 22.32 -13.24
N LEU A 111 5.79 21.68 -12.15
CA LEU A 111 5.31 20.31 -12.12
C LEU A 111 3.83 20.24 -11.74
N ASP A 112 3.16 19.15 -12.11
CA ASP A 112 1.74 18.93 -11.85
C ASP A 112 1.45 17.61 -11.09
N CYS A 113 0.17 17.30 -10.92
CA CYS A 113 -0.24 16.11 -10.20
C CYS A 113 0.19 14.81 -10.90
N TYR A 114 0.32 14.80 -12.22
CA TYR A 114 0.82 13.63 -12.96
C TYR A 114 2.30 13.37 -12.67
N ASP A 115 3.11 14.42 -12.48
CA ASP A 115 4.50 14.27 -12.09
C ASP A 115 4.62 13.69 -10.68
N ALA A 116 3.75 14.11 -9.74
CA ALA A 116 3.66 13.53 -8.41
C ALA A 116 3.32 12.04 -8.48
N PHE A 117 2.31 11.67 -9.28
CA PHE A 117 1.94 10.27 -9.48
C PHE A 117 3.12 9.46 -10.04
N ARG A 118 3.76 9.91 -11.11
CA ARG A 118 4.91 9.22 -11.72
C ARG A 118 6.08 9.06 -10.77
N SER A 119 6.29 10.02 -9.87
CA SER A 119 7.37 9.95 -8.89
C SER A 119 7.13 8.89 -7.82
N CYS A 120 5.88 8.73 -7.36
CA CYS A 120 5.51 7.76 -6.34
C CYS A 120 5.27 6.35 -6.90
N PHE A 121 4.94 6.23 -8.19
CA PHE A 121 4.64 4.94 -8.82
C PHE A 121 5.91 4.22 -9.34
N PRO A 122 5.99 2.88 -9.18
CA PRO A 122 5.15 2.05 -8.33
C PRO A 122 5.40 2.27 -6.84
N ALA A 123 4.42 1.86 -6.01
CA ALA A 123 4.53 1.98 -4.55
C ALA A 123 5.71 1.17 -4.01
N GLY A 124 6.37 1.72 -2.98
CA GLY A 124 7.48 1.04 -2.31
C GLY A 124 7.08 -0.28 -1.66
N THR A 125 5.92 -0.33 -1.03
CA THR A 125 5.31 -1.53 -0.45
C THR A 125 5.02 -2.63 -1.47
N GLY A 126 4.76 -2.27 -2.73
CA GLY A 126 4.56 -3.21 -3.83
C GLY A 126 5.84 -3.58 -4.58
N SER A 127 6.93 -2.84 -4.42
CA SER A 127 8.20 -3.06 -5.13
C SER A 127 9.35 -3.36 -4.18
N GLY A 128 9.76 -2.41 -3.37
CA GLY A 128 10.89 -2.52 -2.45
C GLY A 128 11.88 -1.37 -2.58
N ALA A 129 12.95 -1.42 -1.81
CA ALA A 129 14.02 -0.43 -1.81
C ALA A 129 15.40 -1.11 -1.93
N PRO A 130 16.33 -0.58 -2.77
CA PRO A 130 16.17 0.53 -3.73
C PRO A 130 15.21 0.18 -4.88
N LYS A 131 14.26 1.06 -5.18
CA LYS A 131 13.11 0.81 -6.07
C LYS A 131 13.49 0.17 -7.41
N ILE A 132 14.48 0.73 -8.11
CA ILE A 132 14.88 0.23 -9.45
C ILE A 132 15.39 -1.21 -9.37
N ARG A 133 16.27 -1.52 -8.39
CA ARG A 133 16.81 -2.88 -8.25
C ARG A 133 15.73 -3.87 -7.80
N ALA A 134 14.84 -3.46 -6.91
CA ALA A 134 13.71 -4.28 -6.49
C ALA A 134 12.81 -4.66 -7.67
N MET A 135 12.48 -3.69 -8.55
CA MET A 135 11.72 -3.94 -9.76
C MET A 135 12.43 -4.91 -10.72
N GLN A 136 13.75 -4.80 -10.88
CA GLN A 136 14.53 -5.74 -11.70
C GLN A 136 14.46 -7.16 -11.12
N ILE A 137 14.60 -7.31 -9.80
CA ILE A 137 14.52 -8.62 -9.13
C ILE A 137 13.11 -9.22 -9.31
N ILE A 138 12.06 -8.42 -9.18
CA ILE A 138 10.68 -8.85 -9.41
C ILE A 138 10.52 -9.38 -10.84
N ASP A 139 11.01 -8.65 -11.84
CA ASP A 139 10.96 -9.04 -13.24
C ASP A 139 11.76 -10.32 -13.52
N GLU A 140 12.89 -10.50 -12.85
CA GLU A 140 13.72 -11.70 -12.94
C GLU A 140 13.07 -12.95 -12.28
N GLN A 141 12.27 -12.77 -11.21
CA GLN A 141 11.77 -13.86 -10.37
C GLN A 141 10.30 -14.23 -10.63
N GLU A 142 9.47 -13.27 -11.02
CA GLU A 142 8.05 -13.52 -11.27
C GLU A 142 7.82 -13.97 -12.72
N SER A 143 7.32 -15.19 -12.91
CA SER A 143 7.05 -15.74 -14.23
C SER A 143 5.78 -15.21 -14.88
N LEU A 144 4.89 -14.60 -14.10
CA LEU A 144 3.61 -14.05 -14.56
C LEU A 144 3.56 -12.54 -14.34
N PRO A 145 3.02 -11.77 -15.30
CA PRO A 145 2.85 -10.34 -15.14
C PRO A 145 1.85 -10.04 -14.02
N ARG A 146 2.14 -9.03 -13.22
CA ARG A 146 1.28 -8.62 -12.10
C ARG A 146 -0.07 -8.03 -12.52
N GLY A 147 -0.16 -7.52 -13.76
CA GLY A 147 -1.36 -6.82 -14.20
C GLY A 147 -1.69 -5.63 -13.32
N LEU A 148 -2.90 -5.62 -12.74
CA LEU A 148 -3.34 -4.56 -11.84
C LEU A 148 -2.70 -4.66 -10.43
N TYR A 149 -2.28 -5.84 -10.01
CA TYR A 149 -1.71 -6.04 -8.66
C TYR A 149 -0.47 -5.15 -8.42
N ALA A 150 -0.44 -4.49 -7.27
CA ALA A 150 0.56 -3.47 -6.91
C ALA A 150 0.59 -2.24 -7.85
N GLY A 151 -0.41 -2.10 -8.73
CA GLY A 151 -0.68 -0.93 -9.52
C GLY A 151 -1.36 0.18 -8.70
N ALA A 152 -2.19 0.98 -9.36
CA ALA A 152 -2.87 2.09 -8.72
C ALA A 152 -4.32 2.22 -9.20
N VAL A 153 -5.22 2.56 -8.26
CA VAL A 153 -6.61 2.87 -8.53
C VAL A 153 -6.98 4.19 -7.85
N GLY A 154 -7.58 5.11 -8.60
CA GLY A 154 -7.92 6.41 -8.07
C GLY A 154 -8.57 7.31 -9.09
N TYR A 155 -8.52 8.60 -8.84
CA TYR A 155 -9.07 9.60 -9.76
C TYR A 155 -8.19 10.85 -9.82
N ILE A 156 -8.36 11.59 -10.90
CA ILE A 156 -7.75 12.90 -11.13
C ILE A 156 -8.89 13.87 -11.44
N GLY A 157 -9.02 14.90 -10.62
CA GLY A 157 -9.98 15.96 -10.80
C GLY A 157 -9.58 16.97 -11.89
N PHE A 158 -10.54 17.67 -12.46
CA PHE A 158 -10.29 18.77 -13.39
C PHE A 158 -9.55 19.95 -12.74
N ASP A 159 -9.58 20.04 -11.41
CA ASP A 159 -8.87 21.00 -10.56
C ASP A 159 -7.39 20.62 -10.30
N ARG A 160 -6.91 19.55 -10.95
CA ARG A 160 -5.55 19.00 -10.76
C ARG A 160 -5.29 18.42 -9.37
N ASN A 161 -6.31 18.15 -8.60
CA ASN A 161 -6.21 17.28 -7.44
C ASN A 161 -6.24 15.82 -7.88
N LEU A 162 -5.58 14.94 -7.16
CA LEU A 162 -5.63 13.50 -7.38
C LEU A 162 -5.63 12.75 -6.04
N ASP A 163 -6.18 11.54 -6.07
CA ASP A 163 -6.14 10.61 -4.95
C ASP A 163 -6.08 9.18 -5.48
N PHE A 164 -4.97 8.48 -5.21
CA PHE A 164 -4.74 7.11 -5.65
C PHE A 164 -4.39 6.21 -4.48
N ALA A 165 -5.03 5.05 -4.47
CA ALA A 165 -4.67 3.92 -3.62
C ALA A 165 -3.81 2.92 -4.41
N ILE A 166 -3.02 2.13 -3.70
CA ILE A 166 -2.31 0.97 -4.27
C ILE A 166 -3.36 -0.12 -4.59
N ALA A 167 -3.26 -0.74 -5.75
CA ALA A 167 -4.18 -1.81 -6.14
C ALA A 167 -3.78 -3.14 -5.46
N ILE A 168 -4.09 -3.25 -4.19
CA ILE A 168 -3.98 -4.45 -3.34
C ILE A 168 -5.33 -4.75 -2.70
N ARG A 169 -5.50 -5.92 -2.13
CA ARG A 169 -6.82 -6.36 -1.59
C ARG A 169 -7.92 -6.22 -2.64
N THR A 170 -7.60 -6.67 -3.86
CA THR A 170 -8.41 -6.46 -5.06
C THR A 170 -8.71 -7.79 -5.72
N VAL A 171 -9.95 -7.95 -6.12
CA VAL A 171 -10.44 -9.09 -6.90
C VAL A 171 -10.71 -8.60 -8.32
N ILE A 172 -10.21 -9.32 -9.30
CA ILE A 172 -10.53 -9.11 -10.71
C ILE A 172 -11.44 -10.26 -11.14
N VAL A 173 -12.61 -9.92 -11.67
CA VAL A 173 -13.56 -10.90 -12.20
C VAL A 173 -13.61 -10.77 -13.72
N ARG A 174 -13.26 -11.85 -14.41
CA ARG A 174 -13.32 -11.93 -15.88
C ARG A 174 -13.83 -13.29 -16.31
N ASN A 175 -14.77 -13.34 -17.23
CA ASN A 175 -15.33 -14.59 -17.79
C ASN A 175 -15.79 -15.59 -16.70
N GLY A 176 -16.44 -15.11 -15.66
CA GLY A 176 -16.92 -15.96 -14.55
C GLY A 176 -15.83 -16.44 -13.59
N THR A 177 -14.57 -16.06 -13.81
CA THR A 177 -13.45 -16.40 -12.93
C THR A 177 -13.04 -15.21 -12.09
N ALA A 178 -12.92 -15.40 -10.78
CA ALA A 178 -12.40 -14.41 -9.85
C ALA A 178 -10.92 -14.68 -9.56
N CYS A 179 -10.07 -13.69 -9.81
CA CYS A 179 -8.63 -13.75 -9.56
C CYS A 179 -8.26 -12.83 -8.40
N VAL A 180 -7.44 -13.36 -7.48
CA VAL A 180 -6.85 -12.65 -6.36
C VAL A 180 -5.34 -12.79 -6.42
N GLN A 181 -4.61 -11.68 -6.36
CA GLN A 181 -3.15 -11.68 -6.28
C GLN A 181 -2.70 -11.02 -4.99
N VAL A 182 -1.73 -11.65 -4.34
CA VAL A 182 -1.16 -11.21 -3.05
C VAL A 182 0.35 -11.41 -3.06
N GLY A 183 1.05 -10.78 -2.13
CA GLY A 183 2.48 -10.94 -1.94
C GLY A 183 2.90 -10.52 -0.54
N ALA A 184 4.13 -10.87 -0.18
CA ALA A 184 4.81 -10.44 1.04
C ALA A 184 6.09 -9.69 0.71
N GLY A 185 6.52 -8.80 1.61
CA GLY A 185 7.81 -8.14 1.54
C GLY A 185 8.92 -9.11 1.94
N ILE A 186 9.96 -9.24 1.12
CA ILE A 186 11.09 -10.12 1.41
C ILE A 186 12.29 -9.26 1.80
N VAL A 187 12.80 -9.49 2.99
CA VAL A 187 14.01 -8.87 3.54
C VAL A 187 15.00 -9.95 3.99
N ALA A 188 16.22 -9.55 4.36
CA ALA A 188 17.29 -10.49 4.74
C ALA A 188 16.89 -11.42 5.90
N ASP A 189 16.08 -10.93 6.83
CA ASP A 189 15.62 -11.68 8.01
C ASP A 189 14.29 -12.42 7.78
N SER A 190 13.76 -12.44 6.55
CA SER A 190 12.52 -13.14 6.22
C SER A 190 12.66 -14.65 6.40
N VAL A 191 11.68 -15.25 7.04
CA VAL A 191 11.54 -16.70 7.18
C VAL A 191 10.50 -17.18 6.18
N GLN A 192 10.90 -18.01 5.23
CA GLN A 192 10.09 -18.45 4.09
C GLN A 192 8.67 -18.89 4.49
N GLN A 193 8.53 -19.71 5.53
CA GLN A 193 7.23 -20.21 5.99
C GLN A 193 6.32 -19.09 6.54
N ASN A 194 6.91 -18.10 7.21
CA ASN A 194 6.16 -16.97 7.75
C ASN A 194 5.63 -16.08 6.62
N GLU A 195 6.46 -15.80 5.62
CA GLU A 195 6.09 -14.99 4.46
C GLU A 195 5.00 -15.69 3.63
N TRP A 196 5.10 -17.01 3.46
CA TRP A 196 4.03 -17.79 2.84
C TRP A 196 2.70 -17.67 3.60
N THR A 197 2.72 -17.90 4.92
CA THR A 197 1.53 -17.77 5.77
C THR A 197 0.95 -16.36 5.72
N GLU A 198 1.80 -15.33 5.63
CA GLU A 198 1.35 -13.96 5.46
C GLU A 198 0.57 -13.77 4.15
N THR A 199 1.04 -14.34 3.03
CA THR A 199 0.31 -14.27 1.76
C THR A 199 -1.04 -14.96 1.83
N GLU A 200 -1.14 -16.14 2.46
CA GLU A 200 -2.40 -16.84 2.69
C GLU A 200 -3.38 -16.00 3.52
N ASN A 201 -2.91 -15.38 4.59
CA ASN A 201 -3.71 -14.49 5.43
C ASN A 201 -4.20 -13.26 4.66
N LYS A 202 -3.36 -12.66 3.81
CA LYS A 202 -3.73 -11.54 2.94
C LYS A 202 -4.80 -11.93 1.92
N ALA A 203 -4.77 -13.13 1.38
CA ALA A 203 -5.78 -13.63 0.42
C ALA A 203 -7.11 -13.98 1.07
N SER A 204 -7.09 -14.47 2.32
CA SER A 204 -8.22 -15.09 2.98
C SER A 204 -9.49 -14.23 3.05
N ALA A 205 -9.34 -12.92 3.27
CA ALA A 205 -10.48 -12.00 3.35
C ALA A 205 -11.22 -11.88 2.00
N MET A 206 -10.48 -11.83 0.90
CA MET A 206 -11.03 -11.75 -0.45
C MET A 206 -11.66 -13.07 -0.87
N ILE A 207 -11.02 -14.19 -0.57
CA ILE A 207 -11.56 -15.54 -0.83
C ILE A 207 -12.89 -15.72 -0.10
N LYS A 208 -12.95 -15.40 1.19
CA LYS A 208 -14.19 -15.45 1.97
C LYS A 208 -15.30 -14.55 1.41
N ALA A 209 -14.94 -13.38 0.88
CA ALA A 209 -15.91 -12.48 0.25
C ALA A 209 -16.50 -13.11 -1.03
N ILE A 210 -15.66 -13.74 -1.87
CA ILE A 210 -16.08 -14.45 -3.07
C ILE A 210 -17.00 -15.63 -2.71
N GLU A 211 -16.62 -16.46 -1.74
CA GLU A 211 -17.43 -17.61 -1.27
C GLU A 211 -18.81 -17.16 -0.79
N ARG A 212 -18.86 -16.08 -0.01
CA ARG A 212 -20.14 -15.52 0.48
C ARG A 212 -21.02 -14.99 -0.66
N SER A 213 -20.43 -14.40 -1.69
CA SER A 213 -21.19 -13.91 -2.84
C SER A 213 -21.82 -15.04 -3.65
N GLY A 214 -21.14 -16.19 -3.77
CA GLY A 214 -21.66 -17.38 -4.44
C GLY A 214 -22.76 -18.12 -3.62
N ALA A 215 -22.81 -17.91 -2.31
CA ALA A 215 -23.85 -18.49 -1.45
C ALA A 215 -25.19 -17.71 -1.47
N CYS A 216 -25.21 -16.53 -2.10
CA CYS A 216 -26.40 -15.66 -2.25
C CYS A 216 -27.09 -15.80 -3.62
N SER A 217 -26.66 -16.74 -4.46
CA SER A 217 -27.23 -17.00 -5.80
C SER A 217 -28.16 -18.21 -5.83
#